data_eca8a364ba792ce6e924cab5283ac91a
#
_entry.id   eca8a364ba792ce6e924cab5283ac91a
#
_cell.length_a   1.000
_cell.length_b   1.000
_cell.length_c   1.000
_cell.angle_alpha   90.00
_cell.angle_beta   90.00
_cell.angle_gamma   90.00
#
_symmetry.space_group_name_H-M   'P 1'
#
loop_
_entity.id
_entity.type
_entity.pdbx_description
1 polymer ?
#
loop_
_entity_poly.entity_id
_entity_poly.type
_entity_poly.pdbx_seq_one_letter_code
_entity_poly.pdbx_strand_id
1 'polypeptide(L)'
;EDRLFAGRCDPPEHFALRRRTLIAQHQSRKSPVRGFVGGRIDLIPHQLYIAQEVAGRQSPRVMLSDEVGLGKTIEAGLILHRLLLSGRIERLLVLVPESLVHQWFVEMLRRFNVWLHIFDEARCAAIETGEPGANPFLDDQLVLASLDFLAANSQRAAQATAAGWDLLVVDEAHHLAWSESAPSNEYQVVEALSR
;
A
#
# COMPACT_ATOMS: atom_id res chain seq x y z
N GLU A 1 -2.67 11.58 33.16
CA GLU A 1 -3.52 12.30 34.12
C GLU A 1 -2.87 12.34 35.50
N ASP A 2 -2.41 11.20 36.06
CA ASP A 2 -1.80 11.13 37.40
C ASP A 2 -0.60 12.07 37.63
N ARG A 3 0.20 12.31 36.57
CA ARG A 3 1.33 13.24 36.61
C ARG A 3 0.87 14.70 36.76
N LEU A 4 -0.23 15.05 36.14
CA LEU A 4 -0.82 16.39 36.15
C LEU A 4 -1.39 16.71 37.53
N PHE A 5 -2.11 15.77 38.13
CA PHE A 5 -2.65 15.90 39.48
C PHE A 5 -1.57 15.92 40.57
N ALA A 6 -0.44 15.24 40.33
CA ALA A 6 0.71 15.24 41.23
C ALA A 6 1.59 16.50 41.09
N GLY A 7 1.23 17.47 40.25
CA GLY A 7 2.02 18.68 39.98
C GLY A 7 3.39 18.41 39.32
N ARG A 8 3.59 17.23 38.76
CA ARG A 8 4.84 16.86 38.08
C ARG A 8 4.85 17.38 36.64
N CYS A 9 5.29 18.62 36.48
CA CYS A 9 5.50 19.19 35.15
C CYS A 9 6.87 18.83 34.59
N ASP A 10 6.93 18.53 33.30
CA ASP A 10 8.22 18.39 32.61
C ASP A 10 8.92 19.75 32.52
N PRO A 11 10.25 19.80 32.46
CA PRO A 11 11.00 21.02 32.25
C PRO A 11 10.47 21.80 31.02
N PRO A 12 10.43 23.15 31.05
CA PRO A 12 9.94 23.95 29.91
C PRO A 12 10.64 23.64 28.58
N GLU A 13 11.89 23.22 28.61
CA GLU A 13 12.69 22.84 27.48
C GLU A 13 12.13 21.59 26.78
N HIS A 14 11.64 20.60 27.55
CA HIS A 14 11.01 19.40 27.00
C HIS A 14 9.69 19.73 26.30
N PHE A 15 8.91 20.66 26.86
CA PHE A 15 7.71 21.14 26.20
C PHE A 15 8.04 21.87 24.90
N ALA A 16 9.04 22.75 24.91
CA ALA A 16 9.48 23.47 23.72
C ALA A 16 9.97 22.52 22.63
N LEU A 17 10.71 21.47 23.01
CA LEU A 17 11.18 20.44 22.08
C LEU A 17 10.01 19.67 21.48
N ARG A 18 9.07 19.17 22.29
CA ARG A 18 7.86 18.47 21.82
C ARG A 18 7.05 19.33 20.87
N ARG A 19 6.83 20.60 21.23
CA ARG A 19 6.09 21.52 20.36
C ARG A 19 6.78 21.72 19.01
N ARG A 20 8.11 21.94 19.01
CA ARG A 20 8.89 22.06 17.77
C ARG A 20 8.82 20.80 16.92
N THR A 21 8.94 19.63 17.54
CA THR A 21 8.84 18.34 16.85
C THR A 21 7.47 18.15 16.21
N LEU A 22 6.39 18.43 16.95
CA LEU A 22 5.03 18.34 16.41
C LEU A 22 4.78 19.31 15.26
N ILE A 23 5.27 20.54 15.36
CA ILE A 23 5.16 21.52 14.26
C ILE A 23 5.95 21.04 13.04
N ALA A 24 7.19 20.58 13.23
CA ALA A 24 8.01 20.07 12.12
C ALA A 24 7.39 18.82 11.45
N GLN A 25 6.85 17.89 12.25
CA GLN A 25 6.10 16.74 11.73
C GLN A 25 4.88 17.17 10.93
N HIS A 26 4.10 18.14 11.43
CA HIS A 26 2.93 18.65 10.75
C HIS A 26 3.30 19.32 9.41
N GLN A 27 4.33 20.17 9.41
CA GLN A 27 4.84 20.81 8.19
C GLN A 27 5.36 19.77 7.20
N SER A 28 6.11 18.76 7.68
CA SER A 28 6.58 17.68 6.85
C SER A 28 5.43 16.87 6.23
N ARG A 29 4.38 16.56 7.01
CA ARG A 29 3.19 15.84 6.51
C ARG A 29 2.43 16.62 5.44
N LYS A 30 2.38 17.93 5.54
CA LYS A 30 1.72 18.84 4.57
C LYS A 30 2.58 19.22 3.38
N SER A 31 3.86 18.87 3.37
CA SER A 31 4.76 19.22 2.27
C SER A 31 4.29 18.61 0.95
N PRO A 32 4.15 19.41 -0.12
CA PRO A 32 3.75 18.91 -1.44
C PRO A 32 4.78 17.95 -2.05
N VAL A 33 6.04 18.02 -1.61
CA VAL A 33 7.13 17.15 -2.11
C VAL A 33 7.35 15.89 -1.28
N ARG A 34 6.65 15.75 -0.13
CA ARG A 34 6.78 14.56 0.71
C ARG A 34 6.30 13.32 -0.05
N GLY A 35 7.12 12.28 -0.06
CA GLY A 35 6.85 11.03 -0.75
C GLY A 35 7.29 11.01 -2.22
N PHE A 36 7.62 12.18 -2.79
CA PHE A 36 8.25 12.26 -4.11
C PHE A 36 9.78 12.41 -4.00
N VAL A 37 10.25 12.95 -2.89
CA VAL A 37 11.68 13.08 -2.59
C VAL A 37 12.12 11.94 -1.69
N GLY A 38 13.23 11.31 -2.03
CA GLY A 38 13.80 10.18 -1.29
C GLY A 38 13.72 8.85 -2.03
N GLY A 39 12.93 8.75 -3.10
CA GLY A 39 12.98 7.63 -4.02
C GLY A 39 14.28 7.65 -4.86
N ARG A 40 14.84 6.48 -5.13
CA ARG A 40 15.99 6.33 -6.04
C ARG A 40 15.49 6.18 -7.47
N ILE A 41 14.85 7.23 -7.97
CA ILE A 41 14.23 7.30 -9.29
C ILE A 41 14.62 8.60 -9.97
N ASP A 42 14.63 8.60 -11.28
CA ASP A 42 14.67 9.84 -12.05
C ASP A 42 13.30 10.54 -11.95
N LEU A 43 13.32 11.82 -11.62
CA LEU A 43 12.10 12.61 -11.47
C LEU A 43 11.61 13.07 -12.85
N ILE A 44 10.74 12.28 -13.44
CA ILE A 44 10.17 12.56 -14.76
C ILE A 44 8.88 13.40 -14.55
N PRO A 45 8.76 14.58 -15.19
CA PRO A 45 7.69 15.54 -14.91
C PRO A 45 6.28 14.99 -15.03
N HIS A 46 5.98 14.14 -16.04
CA HIS A 46 4.64 13.58 -16.21
C HIS A 46 4.31 12.58 -15.08
N GLN A 47 5.26 11.74 -14.65
CA GLN A 47 5.06 10.79 -13.56
C GLN A 47 4.79 11.51 -12.23
N LEU A 48 5.52 12.60 -11.97
CA LEU A 48 5.28 13.43 -10.79
C LEU A 48 3.91 14.11 -10.84
N TYR A 49 3.51 14.60 -12.01
CA TYR A 49 2.19 15.23 -12.19
C TYR A 49 1.07 14.22 -11.92
N ILE A 50 1.12 13.03 -12.53
CA ILE A 50 0.14 11.96 -12.32
C ILE A 50 0.09 11.55 -10.85
N ALA A 51 1.25 11.30 -10.26
CA ALA A 51 1.34 10.89 -8.87
C ALA A 51 0.81 11.96 -7.90
N GLN A 52 1.06 13.24 -8.16
CA GLN A 52 0.55 14.34 -7.35
C GLN A 52 -0.97 14.48 -7.50
N GLU A 53 -1.48 14.43 -8.72
CA GLU A 53 -2.91 14.52 -9.02
C GLU A 53 -3.68 13.39 -8.34
N VAL A 54 -3.21 12.15 -8.50
CA VAL A 54 -3.86 10.97 -7.92
C VAL A 54 -3.78 10.97 -6.40
N ALA A 55 -2.59 11.19 -5.85
CA ALA A 55 -2.41 11.25 -4.39
C ALA A 55 -3.09 12.46 -3.74
N GLY A 56 -3.45 13.49 -4.51
CA GLY A 56 -4.23 14.64 -4.03
C GLY A 56 -5.71 14.32 -3.82
N ARG A 57 -6.25 13.30 -4.47
CA ARG A 57 -7.66 12.91 -4.38
C ARG A 57 -7.96 12.28 -3.02
N GLN A 58 -9.17 12.48 -2.52
CA GLN A 58 -9.59 11.95 -1.22
C GLN A 58 -9.70 10.41 -1.23
N SER A 59 -10.29 9.86 -2.27
CA SER A 59 -10.45 8.41 -2.50
C SER A 59 -10.09 8.11 -3.96
N PRO A 60 -8.79 7.94 -4.27
CA PRO A 60 -8.38 7.74 -5.64
C PRO A 60 -8.84 6.38 -6.18
N ARG A 61 -9.62 6.41 -7.27
CA ARG A 61 -9.89 5.26 -8.13
C ARG A 61 -9.45 5.64 -9.52
N VAL A 62 -8.34 5.07 -9.96
CA VAL A 62 -7.67 5.46 -11.20
C VAL A 62 -7.16 4.23 -11.95
N MET A 63 -7.10 4.33 -13.27
CA MET A 63 -6.40 3.41 -14.12
C MET A 63 -5.20 4.15 -14.71
N LEU A 64 -4.00 3.62 -14.51
CA LEU A 64 -2.77 4.08 -15.17
C LEU A 64 -2.65 3.34 -16.50
N SER A 65 -2.90 4.04 -17.60
CA SER A 65 -3.02 3.44 -18.95
C SER A 65 -1.98 3.95 -19.93
N ASP A 66 -0.84 4.37 -19.46
CA ASP A 66 0.26 4.82 -20.31
C ASP A 66 0.85 3.68 -21.16
N GLU A 67 1.58 4.05 -22.21
CA GLU A 67 2.25 3.09 -23.08
C GLU A 67 3.17 2.14 -22.30
N VAL A 68 3.38 0.96 -22.84
CA VAL A 68 4.29 -0.03 -22.26
C VAL A 68 5.70 0.54 -22.21
N GLY A 69 6.36 0.45 -21.05
CA GLY A 69 7.72 0.96 -20.84
C GLY A 69 7.83 2.38 -20.29
N LEU A 70 6.74 3.16 -20.20
CA LEU A 70 6.76 4.51 -19.61
C LEU A 70 6.83 4.55 -18.09
N GLY A 71 6.89 3.38 -17.43
CA GLY A 71 7.14 3.31 -15.99
C GLY A 71 5.88 3.38 -15.11
N LYS A 72 4.77 2.77 -15.54
CA LYS A 72 3.55 2.65 -14.72
C LYS A 72 3.80 2.16 -13.30
N THR A 73 4.71 1.20 -13.12
CA THR A 73 5.14 0.72 -11.80
C THR A 73 5.78 1.82 -10.96
N ILE A 74 6.52 2.76 -11.59
CA ILE A 74 7.11 3.91 -10.91
C ILE A 74 6.01 4.90 -10.49
N GLU A 75 5.04 5.17 -11.35
CA GLU A 75 3.90 6.03 -11.02
C GLU A 75 3.08 5.46 -9.87
N ALA A 76 2.73 4.17 -9.93
CA ALA A 76 2.08 3.47 -8.84
C ALA A 76 2.93 3.52 -7.55
N GLY A 77 4.25 3.29 -7.66
CA GLY A 77 5.20 3.41 -6.56
C GLY A 77 5.25 4.81 -5.95
N LEU A 78 5.25 5.86 -6.76
CA LEU A 78 5.19 7.25 -6.28
C LEU A 78 3.89 7.54 -5.53
N ILE A 79 2.75 7.08 -6.06
CA ILE A 79 1.42 7.25 -5.45
C ILE A 79 1.40 6.57 -4.08
N LEU A 80 1.71 5.27 -4.03
CA LEU A 80 1.69 4.51 -2.78
C LEU A 80 2.67 5.06 -1.75
N HIS A 81 3.90 5.39 -2.16
CA HIS A 81 4.91 5.96 -1.27
C HIS A 81 4.46 7.31 -0.69
N ARG A 82 3.85 8.16 -1.51
CA ARG A 82 3.26 9.42 -1.06
C ARG A 82 2.15 9.19 -0.03
N LEU A 83 1.24 8.26 -0.29
CA LEU A 83 0.12 7.97 0.59
C LEU A 83 0.59 7.36 1.91
N LEU A 84 1.55 6.43 1.89
CA LEU A 84 2.17 5.86 3.09
C LEU A 84 2.88 6.93 3.94
N LEU A 85 3.77 7.72 3.33
CA LEU A 85 4.53 8.74 4.08
C LEU A 85 3.68 9.90 4.60
N SER A 86 2.53 10.16 3.98
CA SER A 86 1.57 11.14 4.50
C SER A 86 0.68 10.60 5.61
N GLY A 87 0.72 9.28 5.87
CA GLY A 87 -0.12 8.59 6.84
C GLY A 87 -1.59 8.53 6.43
N ARG A 88 -1.86 8.57 5.11
CA ARG A 88 -3.21 8.45 4.56
C ARG A 88 -3.64 7.01 4.38
N ILE A 89 -2.67 6.12 4.24
CA ILE A 89 -2.87 4.67 4.22
C ILE A 89 -1.90 4.02 5.20
N GLU A 90 -2.34 2.94 5.81
CA GLU A 90 -1.55 2.09 6.69
C GLU A 90 -1.48 0.67 6.15
N ARG A 91 -2.56 0.21 5.52
CA ARG A 91 -2.67 -1.14 4.95
C ARG A 91 -2.75 -1.10 3.44
N LEU A 92 -1.81 -1.79 2.80
CA LEU A 92 -1.66 -1.86 1.35
C LEU A 92 -1.69 -3.31 0.87
N LEU A 93 -2.52 -3.59 -0.13
CA LEU A 93 -2.44 -4.83 -0.91
C LEU A 93 -2.05 -4.52 -2.35
N VAL A 94 -0.99 -5.17 -2.81
CA VAL A 94 -0.55 -5.13 -4.22
C VAL A 94 -0.79 -6.50 -4.83
N LEU A 95 -1.59 -6.55 -5.89
CA LEU A 95 -1.89 -7.75 -6.65
C LEU A 95 -1.26 -7.66 -8.02
N VAL A 96 -0.48 -8.66 -8.37
CA VAL A 96 0.26 -8.74 -9.62
C VAL A 96 0.19 -10.16 -10.20
N PRO A 97 0.45 -10.36 -11.51
CA PRO A 97 0.68 -11.70 -12.03
C PRO A 97 1.83 -12.39 -11.30
N GLU A 98 1.75 -13.71 -11.15
CA GLU A 98 2.78 -14.52 -10.43
C GLU A 98 4.20 -14.22 -10.91
N SER A 99 4.38 -14.07 -12.21
CA SER A 99 5.68 -13.77 -12.83
C SER A 99 6.28 -12.42 -12.43
N LEU A 100 5.48 -11.47 -11.95
CA LEU A 100 5.90 -10.12 -11.60
C LEU A 100 6.10 -9.91 -10.10
N VAL A 101 5.76 -10.86 -9.24
CA VAL A 101 5.84 -10.74 -7.78
C VAL A 101 7.24 -10.31 -7.33
N HIS A 102 8.27 -11.04 -7.74
CA HIS A 102 9.64 -10.71 -7.36
C HIS A 102 10.13 -9.38 -7.94
N GLN A 103 9.72 -9.06 -9.16
CA GLN A 103 10.05 -7.77 -9.78
C GLN A 103 9.47 -6.60 -8.97
N TRP A 104 8.19 -6.66 -8.62
CA TRP A 104 7.53 -5.65 -7.79
C TRP A 104 8.19 -5.51 -6.41
N PHE A 105 8.50 -6.62 -5.75
CA PHE A 105 9.22 -6.61 -4.48
C PHE A 105 10.55 -5.85 -4.59
N VAL A 106 11.37 -6.20 -5.59
CA VAL A 106 12.68 -5.58 -5.79
C VAL A 106 12.57 -4.10 -6.16
N GLU A 107 11.62 -3.73 -7.04
CA GLU A 107 11.39 -2.34 -7.43
C GLU A 107 10.96 -1.47 -6.25
N MET A 108 10.01 -1.93 -5.44
CA MET A 108 9.55 -1.19 -4.26
C MET A 108 10.64 -1.05 -3.22
N LEU A 109 11.39 -2.11 -2.95
CA LEU A 109 12.50 -2.07 -2.01
C LEU A 109 13.64 -1.15 -2.48
N ARG A 110 14.09 -1.31 -3.72
CA ARG A 110 15.26 -0.58 -4.23
C ARG A 110 14.97 0.89 -4.50
N ARG A 111 13.80 1.19 -5.06
CA ARG A 111 13.47 2.55 -5.52
C ARG A 111 12.82 3.39 -4.42
N PHE A 112 11.95 2.79 -3.62
CA PHE A 112 11.15 3.52 -2.63
C PHE A 112 11.47 3.17 -1.18
N ASN A 113 12.36 2.19 -0.94
CA ASN A 113 12.64 1.64 0.40
C ASN A 113 11.36 1.16 1.10
N VAL A 114 10.40 0.65 0.32
CA VAL A 114 9.17 0.04 0.80
C VAL A 114 9.34 -1.46 0.79
N TRP A 115 9.24 -2.07 1.97
CA TRP A 115 9.31 -3.51 2.15
C TRP A 115 7.90 -4.10 2.04
N LEU A 116 7.60 -4.74 0.91
CA LEU A 116 6.37 -5.49 0.74
C LEU A 116 6.58 -6.94 1.21
N HIS A 117 5.65 -7.48 1.97
CA HIS A 117 5.69 -8.88 2.39
C HIS A 117 4.98 -9.74 1.35
N ILE A 118 5.72 -10.69 0.77
CA ILE A 118 5.16 -11.61 -0.24
C ILE A 118 4.31 -12.65 0.48
N PHE A 119 3.05 -12.76 0.07
CA PHE A 119 2.08 -13.73 0.56
C PHE A 119 1.78 -14.77 -0.52
N ASP A 120 2.08 -16.00 -0.18
CA ASP A 120 1.77 -17.22 -0.92
C ASP A 120 1.13 -18.25 0.01
N GLU A 121 0.78 -19.43 -0.50
CA GLU A 121 0.18 -20.49 0.31
C GLU A 121 1.11 -20.96 1.43
N ALA A 122 2.42 -21.05 1.16
CA ALA A 122 3.39 -21.50 2.15
C ALA A 122 3.45 -20.55 3.36
N ARG A 123 3.46 -19.23 3.12
CA ARG A 123 3.44 -18.22 4.18
C ARG A 123 2.11 -18.24 4.95
N CYS A 124 0.99 -18.29 4.24
CA CYS A 124 -0.33 -18.33 4.89
C CYS A 124 -0.47 -19.57 5.79
N ALA A 125 -0.08 -20.75 5.32
CA ALA A 125 -0.10 -21.99 6.10
C ALA A 125 0.86 -21.94 7.31
N ALA A 126 2.02 -21.30 7.17
CA ALA A 126 2.96 -21.13 8.28
C ALA A 126 2.37 -20.26 9.40
N ILE A 127 1.70 -19.15 9.05
CA ILE A 127 1.02 -18.28 10.02
C ILE A 127 -0.11 -19.02 10.73
N GLU A 128 -0.98 -19.74 10.00
CA GLU A 128 -2.08 -20.51 10.56
C GLU A 128 -1.59 -21.67 11.46
N THR A 129 -0.40 -22.22 11.17
CA THR A 129 0.21 -23.24 12.03
C THR A 129 0.68 -22.63 13.36
N GLY A 130 1.19 -21.40 13.34
CA GLY A 130 1.62 -20.68 14.54
C GLY A 130 0.45 -20.19 15.38
N GLU A 131 -0.65 -19.75 14.73
CA GLU A 131 -1.85 -19.25 15.38
C GLU A 131 -3.10 -19.82 14.68
N PRO A 132 -3.62 -20.97 15.18
CA PRO A 132 -4.78 -21.61 14.57
C PRO A 132 -6.03 -20.72 14.56
N GLY A 133 -6.58 -20.51 13.36
CA GLY A 133 -7.76 -19.67 13.15
C GLY A 133 -7.48 -18.19 12.91
N ALA A 134 -6.22 -17.76 12.96
CA ALA A 134 -5.84 -16.41 12.58
C ALA A 134 -6.06 -16.19 11.07
N ASN A 135 -6.39 -14.95 10.71
CA ASN A 135 -6.38 -14.55 9.31
C ASN A 135 -4.95 -14.13 8.91
N PRO A 136 -4.27 -14.88 8.03
CA PRO A 136 -2.88 -14.58 7.67
C PRO A 136 -2.66 -13.18 7.16
N PHE A 137 -3.64 -12.62 6.45
CA PHE A 137 -3.53 -11.26 5.87
C PHE A 137 -3.60 -10.13 6.90
N LEU A 138 -3.80 -10.43 8.18
CA LEU A 138 -3.69 -9.46 9.28
C LEU A 138 -2.28 -9.39 9.88
N ASP A 139 -1.39 -10.35 9.54
CA ASP A 139 -0.03 -10.43 10.08
C ASP A 139 0.84 -9.24 9.64
N ASP A 140 0.65 -8.75 8.42
CA ASP A 140 1.40 -7.63 7.85
C ASP A 140 0.49 -6.53 7.28
N GLN A 141 1.03 -5.32 7.24
CA GLN A 141 0.33 -4.14 6.72
C GLN A 141 0.56 -3.92 5.22
N LEU A 142 1.75 -4.28 4.72
CA LEU A 142 2.16 -4.04 3.33
C LEU A 142 2.34 -5.37 2.61
N VAL A 143 1.30 -5.83 1.95
CA VAL A 143 1.21 -7.15 1.36
C VAL A 143 1.33 -7.10 -0.15
N LEU A 144 2.11 -8.01 -0.71
CA LEU A 144 2.23 -8.30 -2.13
C LEU A 144 1.83 -9.75 -2.37
N ALA A 145 0.87 -9.99 -3.22
CA ALA A 145 0.42 -11.34 -3.56
C ALA A 145 0.18 -11.49 -5.06
N SER A 146 0.24 -12.72 -5.52
CA SER A 146 -0.20 -13.02 -6.88
C SER A 146 -1.72 -13.02 -6.95
N LEU A 147 -2.25 -12.42 -8.01
CA LEU A 147 -3.69 -12.46 -8.29
C LEU A 147 -4.13 -13.91 -8.58
N ASP A 148 -3.29 -14.67 -9.27
CA ASP A 148 -3.53 -16.08 -9.58
C ASP A 148 -3.71 -16.91 -8.30
N PHE A 149 -2.89 -16.66 -7.28
CA PHE A 149 -2.98 -17.32 -5.98
C PHE A 149 -4.34 -17.07 -5.30
N LEU A 150 -4.81 -15.81 -5.27
CA LEU A 150 -6.10 -15.50 -4.67
C LEU A 150 -7.28 -16.02 -5.51
N ALA A 151 -7.19 -15.95 -6.84
CA ALA A 151 -8.24 -16.43 -7.74
C ALA A 151 -8.40 -17.95 -7.72
N ALA A 152 -7.32 -18.69 -7.46
CA ALA A 152 -7.33 -20.14 -7.33
C ALA A 152 -7.85 -20.64 -5.97
N ASN A 153 -7.84 -19.82 -4.93
CA ASN A 153 -8.18 -20.22 -3.57
C ASN A 153 -9.22 -19.27 -2.94
N SER A 154 -10.49 -19.70 -2.96
CA SER A 154 -11.61 -18.92 -2.44
C SER A 154 -11.49 -18.59 -0.95
N GLN A 155 -10.87 -19.48 -0.14
CA GLN A 155 -10.62 -19.23 1.28
C GLN A 155 -9.64 -18.07 1.44
N ARG A 156 -8.53 -18.08 0.70
CA ARG A 156 -7.52 -17.01 0.73
C ARG A 156 -8.09 -15.68 0.24
N ALA A 157 -8.90 -15.71 -0.81
CA ALA A 157 -9.62 -14.52 -1.29
C ALA A 157 -10.55 -13.94 -0.21
N ALA A 158 -11.31 -14.78 0.49
CA ALA A 158 -12.17 -14.35 1.59
C ALA A 158 -11.38 -13.78 2.77
N GLN A 159 -10.28 -14.42 3.16
CA GLN A 159 -9.36 -13.93 4.21
C GLN A 159 -8.74 -12.58 3.83
N ALA A 160 -8.25 -12.44 2.59
CA ALA A 160 -7.71 -11.17 2.10
C ALA A 160 -8.77 -10.05 2.10
N THR A 161 -10.00 -10.36 1.67
CA THR A 161 -11.11 -9.39 1.70
C THR A 161 -11.47 -8.98 3.13
N ALA A 162 -11.51 -9.94 4.06
CA ALA A 162 -11.83 -9.67 5.47
C ALA A 162 -10.73 -8.88 6.21
N ALA A 163 -9.51 -8.87 5.70
CA ALA A 163 -8.39 -8.14 6.31
C ALA A 163 -8.57 -6.61 6.25
N GLY A 164 -9.28 -6.10 5.24
CA GLY A 164 -9.50 -4.66 5.02
C GLY A 164 -8.23 -3.92 4.59
N TRP A 165 -8.32 -3.14 3.54
CA TRP A 165 -7.19 -2.44 2.93
C TRP A 165 -7.54 -0.98 2.68
N ASP A 166 -6.59 -0.07 2.98
CA ASP A 166 -6.74 1.35 2.68
C ASP A 166 -6.42 1.65 1.19
N LEU A 167 -5.55 0.84 0.59
CA LEU A 167 -5.19 0.93 -0.82
C LEU A 167 -5.03 -0.45 -1.43
N LEU A 168 -5.68 -0.65 -2.57
CA LEU A 168 -5.50 -1.78 -3.46
C LEU A 168 -4.81 -1.32 -4.74
N VAL A 169 -3.72 -1.98 -5.11
CA VAL A 169 -3.04 -1.80 -6.40
C VAL A 169 -3.14 -3.10 -7.17
N VAL A 170 -3.61 -3.05 -8.41
CA VAL A 170 -3.70 -4.22 -9.29
C VAL A 170 -2.90 -3.92 -10.55
N ASP A 171 -1.86 -4.70 -10.79
CA ASP A 171 -1.08 -4.62 -12.02
C ASP A 171 -1.68 -5.50 -13.11
N GLU A 172 -1.38 -5.19 -14.37
CA GLU A 172 -1.88 -5.90 -15.54
C GLU A 172 -3.41 -6.08 -15.53
N ALA A 173 -4.14 -5.05 -15.11
CA ALA A 173 -5.60 -5.09 -14.97
C ALA A 173 -6.36 -5.45 -16.28
N HIS A 174 -5.68 -5.45 -17.41
CA HIS A 174 -6.26 -5.90 -18.68
C HIS A 174 -6.54 -7.42 -18.73
N HIS A 175 -5.97 -8.20 -17.81
CA HIS A 175 -6.31 -9.61 -17.61
C HIS A 175 -7.63 -9.83 -16.88
N LEU A 176 -8.22 -8.79 -16.27
CA LEU A 176 -9.50 -8.89 -15.57
C LEU A 176 -10.65 -8.98 -16.60
N ALA A 177 -10.94 -10.20 -17.07
CA ALA A 177 -12.01 -10.40 -18.03
C ALA A 177 -13.37 -10.26 -17.35
N TRP A 178 -14.16 -9.28 -17.80
CA TRP A 178 -15.53 -9.07 -17.34
C TRP A 178 -16.53 -9.39 -18.44
N SER A 179 -17.59 -10.10 -18.06
CA SER A 179 -18.82 -10.21 -18.86
C SER A 179 -20.01 -10.27 -17.92
N GLU A 180 -21.18 -9.85 -18.42
CA GLU A 180 -22.41 -9.81 -17.62
C GLU A 180 -22.83 -11.19 -17.09
N SER A 181 -22.57 -12.25 -17.88
CA SER A 181 -22.99 -13.61 -17.56
C SER A 181 -21.91 -14.47 -16.87
N ALA A 182 -20.64 -14.15 -17.05
CA ALA A 182 -19.51 -14.96 -16.52
C ALA A 182 -18.25 -14.11 -16.33
N PRO A 183 -18.17 -13.29 -15.29
CA PRO A 183 -16.93 -12.59 -14.94
C PRO A 183 -15.85 -13.59 -14.53
N SER A 184 -14.58 -13.31 -14.85
CA SER A 184 -13.47 -14.18 -14.43
C SER A 184 -13.30 -14.21 -12.91
N ASN A 185 -12.64 -15.26 -12.40
CA ASN A 185 -12.38 -15.37 -10.96
C ASN A 185 -11.50 -14.22 -10.49
N GLU A 186 -10.52 -13.79 -11.27
CA GLU A 186 -9.64 -12.67 -10.99
C GLU A 186 -10.44 -11.36 -10.85
N TYR A 187 -11.40 -11.14 -11.76
CA TYR A 187 -12.28 -9.99 -11.69
C TYR A 187 -13.13 -10.01 -10.41
N GLN A 188 -13.72 -11.17 -10.06
CA GLN A 188 -14.55 -11.30 -8.86
C GLN A 188 -13.76 -11.04 -7.58
N VAL A 189 -12.51 -11.52 -7.50
CA VAL A 189 -11.62 -11.27 -6.35
C VAL A 189 -11.32 -9.78 -6.23
N VAL A 190 -10.92 -9.13 -7.33
CA VAL A 190 -10.60 -7.69 -7.32
C VAL A 190 -11.84 -6.86 -7.00
N GLU A 191 -13.00 -7.21 -7.54
CA GLU A 191 -14.27 -6.55 -7.22
C GLU A 191 -14.60 -6.64 -5.73
N ALA A 192 -14.48 -7.84 -5.14
CA ALA A 192 -14.73 -8.05 -3.71
C ALA A 192 -13.78 -7.24 -2.83
N LEU A 193 -12.49 -7.18 -3.17
CA LEU A 193 -11.48 -6.39 -2.45
C LEU A 193 -11.65 -4.88 -2.60
N SER A 194 -12.34 -4.42 -3.65
CA SER A 194 -12.50 -2.98 -3.96
C SER A 194 -13.73 -2.33 -3.33
N ARG A 195 -14.57 -3.12 -2.67
CA ARG A 195 -15.80 -2.67 -1.97
C ARG A 195 -15.51 -2.18 -0.57
#